data_53e49378f34e3ab1542130962c92360d
#
_entry.id   53e49378f34e3ab1542130962c92360d
#
_cell.length_a   1.000
_cell.length_b   1.000
_cell.length_c   1.000
_cell.angle_alpha   90.00
_cell.angle_beta   90.00
_cell.angle_gamma   90.00
#
_symmetry.space_group_name_H-M   'P 1'
#
loop_
_entity.id
_entity.type
_entity.pdbx_description
1 polymer ?
#
loop_
_entity_poly.entity_id
_entity_poly.type
_entity_poly.pdbx_seq_one_letter_code
_entity_poly.pdbx_strand_id
1 'polypeptide(L)'
;MWQVEFHDDFDPEFDALEKDVQNELLATALVIEHRGPEVGRPHVGVLNNPTHPNMKELRFSTNNGSEVWRAAFAFDPLRKAIVLVAADKQGKNQQKFYKKLLNTAIKRFDAHLQKNVLIEQQALGGSKEKSLKNLKKKR
;
A
#
# COMPACT_ATOMS: atom_id res chain seq x y z
N MET A 1 -4.95 -3.70 -16.40
CA MET A 1 -3.80 -3.73 -15.48
C MET A 1 -4.04 -2.77 -14.33
N TRP A 2 -3.63 -3.14 -13.13
CA TRP A 2 -3.78 -2.29 -11.96
C TRP A 2 -2.57 -1.41 -11.80
N GLN A 3 -2.79 -0.21 -11.28
CA GLN A 3 -1.71 0.73 -11.00
C GLN A 3 -1.37 0.64 -9.52
N VAL A 4 -0.08 0.53 -9.19
CA VAL A 4 0.36 0.53 -7.79
C VAL A 4 0.98 1.88 -7.48
N GLU A 5 0.55 2.48 -6.37
CA GLU A 5 1.05 3.78 -5.92
C GLU A 5 1.36 3.70 -4.43
N PHE A 6 2.26 4.56 -3.99
CA PHE A 6 2.56 4.70 -2.57
C PHE A 6 1.73 5.83 -1.98
N HIS A 7 1.18 5.60 -0.79
CA HIS A 7 0.57 6.68 -0.03
C HIS A 7 1.59 7.79 0.21
N ASP A 8 1.13 9.03 0.27
CA ASP A 8 2.03 10.18 0.43
C ASP A 8 2.93 10.05 1.65
N ASP A 9 2.41 9.52 2.75
CA ASP A 9 3.20 9.36 3.96
C ASP A 9 4.16 8.17 3.88
N PHE A 10 3.85 7.19 3.06
CA PHE A 10 4.72 6.05 2.87
C PHE A 10 5.89 6.36 1.94
N ASP A 11 5.70 7.25 1.00
CA ASP A 11 6.71 7.58 0.01
C ASP A 11 8.08 7.90 0.64
N PRO A 12 8.19 8.83 1.59
CA PRO A 12 9.48 9.09 2.23
C PRO A 12 9.95 7.93 3.10
N GLU A 13 9.04 7.16 3.68
CA GLU A 13 9.43 5.98 4.46
C GLU A 13 10.08 4.94 3.56
N PHE A 14 9.55 4.75 2.36
CA PHE A 14 10.14 3.84 1.39
C PHE A 14 11.54 4.28 1.01
N ASP A 15 11.73 5.56 0.77
CA ASP A 15 13.05 6.09 0.40
C ASP A 15 14.10 5.84 1.48
N ALA A 16 13.67 5.75 2.73
CA ALA A 16 14.57 5.52 3.86
C ALA A 16 14.89 4.03 4.09
N LEU A 17 14.19 3.13 3.40
CA LEU A 17 14.44 1.69 3.55
C LEU A 17 15.74 1.29 2.85
N GLU A 18 16.34 0.21 3.34
CA GLU A 18 17.51 -0.34 2.69
C GLU A 18 17.20 -0.82 1.28
N LYS A 19 18.19 -0.81 0.42
CA LYS A 19 18.01 -1.10 -0.98
C LYS A 19 17.39 -2.47 -1.24
N ASP A 20 17.81 -3.47 -0.49
CA ASP A 20 17.27 -4.83 -0.65
C ASP A 20 15.79 -4.87 -0.33
N VAL A 21 15.37 -4.13 0.69
CA VAL A 21 13.95 -4.06 1.07
C VAL A 21 13.16 -3.36 -0.03
N GLN A 22 13.68 -2.25 -0.53
CA GLN A 22 13.04 -1.54 -1.63
C GLN A 22 12.86 -2.43 -2.85
N ASN A 23 13.89 -3.17 -3.20
CA ASN A 23 13.86 -4.03 -4.38
C ASN A 23 12.83 -5.15 -4.24
N GLU A 24 12.77 -5.78 -3.06
CA GLU A 24 11.82 -6.86 -2.83
C GLU A 24 10.38 -6.37 -2.79
N LEU A 25 10.17 -5.21 -2.20
CA LEU A 25 8.84 -4.62 -2.18
C LEU A 25 8.38 -4.30 -3.61
N LEU A 26 9.24 -3.69 -4.40
CA LEU A 26 8.90 -3.35 -5.78
C LEU A 26 8.64 -4.59 -6.63
N ALA A 27 9.45 -5.63 -6.45
CA ALA A 27 9.24 -6.88 -7.18
C ALA A 27 7.90 -7.51 -6.85
N THR A 28 7.51 -7.49 -5.58
CA THR A 28 6.23 -8.04 -5.15
C THR A 28 5.07 -7.17 -5.64
N ALA A 29 5.27 -5.86 -5.66
CA ALA A 29 4.26 -4.93 -6.17
C ALA A 29 3.96 -5.14 -7.65
N LEU A 30 4.96 -5.55 -8.44
CA LEU A 30 4.74 -5.87 -9.85
C LEU A 30 3.73 -6.99 -10.04
N VAL A 31 3.71 -7.96 -9.13
CA VAL A 31 2.73 -9.05 -9.19
C VAL A 31 1.31 -8.49 -9.09
N ILE A 32 1.13 -7.48 -8.21
CA ILE A 32 -0.18 -6.84 -8.06
C ILE A 32 -0.57 -6.09 -9.33
N GLU A 33 0.38 -5.41 -9.97
CA GLU A 33 0.08 -4.68 -11.20
C GLU A 33 -0.49 -5.60 -12.27
N HIS A 34 0.06 -6.81 -12.36
CA HIS A 34 -0.37 -7.76 -13.38
C HIS A 34 -1.66 -8.49 -13.01
N ARG A 35 -1.84 -8.83 -11.74
CA ARG A 35 -2.92 -9.73 -11.34
C ARG A 35 -4.04 -9.05 -10.56
N GLY A 36 -3.79 -7.88 -9.99
CA GLY A 36 -4.80 -7.14 -9.24
C GLY A 36 -5.31 -7.89 -8.03
N PRO A 37 -6.61 -7.76 -7.73
CA PRO A 37 -7.16 -8.37 -6.52
C PRO A 37 -7.11 -9.90 -6.46
N GLU A 38 -6.80 -10.55 -7.57
CA GLU A 38 -6.70 -12.01 -7.61
C GLU A 38 -5.42 -12.55 -7.00
N VAL A 39 -4.44 -11.70 -6.73
CA VAL A 39 -3.18 -12.14 -6.14
C VAL A 39 -3.43 -12.71 -4.75
N GLY A 40 -2.90 -13.91 -4.52
CA GLY A 40 -2.98 -14.56 -3.22
C GLY A 40 -1.61 -15.02 -2.76
N ARG A 41 -1.60 -16.04 -1.90
CA ARG A 41 -0.35 -16.58 -1.36
C ARG A 41 0.55 -17.10 -2.47
N PRO A 42 1.85 -17.07 -2.30
CA PRO A 42 2.56 -16.61 -1.07
C PRO A 42 2.78 -15.11 -0.98
N HIS A 43 2.50 -14.35 -2.04
CA HIS A 43 2.85 -12.94 -2.12
C HIS A 43 1.90 -12.02 -1.37
N VAL A 44 0.64 -12.42 -1.25
CA VAL A 44 -0.40 -11.58 -0.66
C VAL A 44 -1.23 -12.39 0.33
N GLY A 45 -1.51 -11.80 1.49
CA GLY A 45 -2.42 -12.34 2.48
C GLY A 45 -3.51 -11.34 2.80
N VAL A 46 -4.54 -11.80 3.50
CA VAL A 46 -5.66 -10.95 3.90
C VAL A 46 -5.34 -10.29 5.24
N LEU A 47 -5.66 -8.99 5.35
CA LEU A 47 -5.61 -8.28 6.62
C LEU A 47 -7.04 -8.03 7.07
N ASN A 48 -7.51 -8.85 8.00
CA ASN A 48 -8.88 -8.76 8.46
C ASN A 48 -9.07 -7.51 9.32
N ASN A 49 -9.97 -6.64 8.89
CA ASN A 49 -10.41 -5.54 9.73
C ASN A 49 -11.81 -5.12 9.29
N PRO A 50 -12.63 -4.61 10.21
CA PRO A 50 -14.01 -4.27 9.89
C PRO A 50 -14.15 -2.99 9.07
N THR A 51 -13.14 -2.11 9.10
CA THR A 51 -13.21 -0.83 8.41
C THR A 51 -12.97 -0.99 6.91
N HIS A 52 -11.98 -1.80 6.54
CA HIS A 52 -11.62 -2.00 5.13
C HIS A 52 -11.41 -3.49 4.88
N PRO A 53 -12.49 -4.21 4.57
CA PRO A 53 -12.40 -5.68 4.41
C PRO A 53 -11.50 -6.13 3.25
N ASN A 54 -11.23 -5.23 2.31
CA ASN A 54 -10.38 -5.56 1.15
C ASN A 54 -8.93 -5.16 1.34
N MET A 55 -8.55 -4.75 2.55
CA MET A 55 -7.16 -4.44 2.85
C MET A 55 -6.36 -5.73 2.95
N LYS A 56 -5.16 -5.72 2.38
CA LYS A 56 -4.32 -6.90 2.27
C LYS A 56 -2.88 -6.59 2.66
N GLU A 57 -2.08 -7.63 2.81
CA GLU A 57 -0.65 -7.46 3.08
C GLU A 57 0.18 -8.07 1.97
N LEU A 58 1.21 -7.35 1.56
CA LEU A 58 2.29 -7.89 0.77
C LEU A 58 3.24 -8.65 1.70
N ARG A 59 3.75 -9.79 1.25
CA ARG A 59 4.59 -10.66 2.06
C ARG A 59 5.89 -10.90 1.33
N PHE A 60 6.99 -10.51 1.94
CA PHE A 60 8.31 -10.75 1.38
C PHE A 60 9.34 -10.82 2.49
N SER A 61 10.54 -11.28 2.16
CA SER A 61 11.63 -11.38 3.12
C SER A 61 12.92 -10.89 2.50
N THR A 62 13.86 -10.50 3.35
CA THR A 62 15.18 -10.04 2.92
C THR A 62 16.23 -10.67 3.84
N ASN A 63 17.51 -10.44 3.53
CA ASN A 63 18.63 -10.95 4.34
C ASN A 63 18.54 -12.45 4.55
N ASN A 64 18.32 -13.21 3.47
CA ASN A 64 18.23 -14.66 3.51
C ASN A 64 17.16 -15.15 4.50
N GLY A 65 16.06 -14.39 4.59
CA GLY A 65 14.94 -14.77 5.44
C GLY A 65 15.02 -14.29 6.87
N SER A 66 16.11 -13.61 7.25
CA SER A 66 16.22 -13.11 8.62
C SER A 66 15.32 -11.92 8.90
N GLU A 67 14.85 -11.23 7.85
CA GLU A 67 13.86 -10.16 7.96
C GLU A 67 12.60 -10.61 7.26
N VAL A 68 11.48 -10.46 7.93
CA VAL A 68 10.18 -10.91 7.41
C VAL A 68 9.26 -9.70 7.32
N TRP A 69 9.12 -9.18 6.11
CA TRP A 69 8.43 -7.91 5.87
C TRP A 69 6.96 -8.11 5.53
N ARG A 70 6.16 -7.18 6.02
CA ARG A 70 4.75 -7.06 5.66
C ARG A 70 4.46 -5.63 5.27
N ALA A 71 3.79 -5.43 4.14
CA ALA A 71 3.37 -4.10 3.72
C ALA A 71 1.86 -4.12 3.54
N ALA A 72 1.16 -3.26 4.25
CA ALA A 72 -0.29 -3.14 4.11
C ALA A 72 -0.61 -2.34 2.86
N PHE A 73 -1.58 -2.81 2.09
CA PHE A 73 -2.07 -2.09 0.93
C PHE A 73 -3.56 -2.33 0.75
N ALA A 74 -4.21 -1.49 -0.04
CA ALA A 74 -5.63 -1.66 -0.32
C ALA A 74 -5.93 -1.18 -1.74
N PHE A 75 -6.94 -1.79 -2.36
CA PHE A 75 -7.41 -1.37 -3.67
C PHE A 75 -8.45 -0.27 -3.50
N ASP A 76 -8.26 0.82 -4.21
CA ASP A 76 -9.21 1.94 -4.12
C ASP A 76 -10.23 1.88 -5.27
N PRO A 77 -11.29 2.71 -5.19
CA PRO A 77 -12.32 2.69 -6.24
C PRO A 77 -11.84 3.12 -7.62
N LEU A 78 -10.68 3.74 -7.72
CA LEU A 78 -10.11 4.20 -8.99
C LEU A 78 -9.17 3.18 -9.61
N ARG A 79 -9.25 1.92 -9.17
CA ARG A 79 -8.46 0.81 -9.67
C ARG A 79 -6.96 0.97 -9.41
N LYS A 80 -6.63 1.52 -8.25
CA LYS A 80 -5.25 1.64 -7.82
C LYS A 80 -5.02 0.83 -6.56
N ALA A 81 -3.86 0.20 -6.47
CA ALA A 81 -3.42 -0.46 -5.25
C ALA A 81 -2.51 0.50 -4.51
N ILE A 82 -2.91 0.93 -3.33
CA ILE A 82 -2.19 1.93 -2.57
C ILE A 82 -1.40 1.24 -1.47
N VAL A 83 -0.07 1.32 -1.54
CA VAL A 83 0.80 0.78 -0.48
C VAL A 83 0.86 1.81 0.64
N LEU A 84 0.51 1.38 1.85
CA LEU A 84 0.23 2.29 2.95
C LEU A 84 1.33 2.34 3.99
N VAL A 85 1.94 1.21 4.33
CA VAL A 85 2.96 1.13 5.37
C VAL A 85 3.65 -0.22 5.27
N ALA A 86 4.93 -0.27 5.63
CA ALA A 86 5.69 -1.52 5.62
C ALA A 86 6.50 -1.65 6.91
N ALA A 87 6.67 -2.86 7.40
CA ALA A 87 7.44 -3.11 8.60
C ALA A 87 7.97 -4.53 8.63
N ASP A 88 9.11 -4.71 9.29
CA ASP A 88 9.71 -6.02 9.53
C ASP A 88 9.10 -6.60 10.79
N LYS A 89 8.51 -7.79 10.69
CA LYS A 89 7.87 -8.43 11.85
C LYS A 89 8.76 -9.44 12.56
N GLN A 90 9.97 -9.67 12.08
CA GLN A 90 10.87 -10.64 12.67
C GLN A 90 11.15 -10.30 14.12
N GLY A 91 10.98 -11.28 15.02
CA GLY A 91 11.26 -11.09 16.42
C GLY A 91 10.25 -10.29 17.21
N LYS A 92 9.11 -9.93 16.61
CA LYS A 92 8.11 -9.09 17.25
C LYS A 92 6.90 -9.88 17.68
N ASN A 93 6.22 -9.40 18.72
CA ASN A 93 4.94 -9.96 19.13
C ASN A 93 3.94 -9.76 18.01
N GLN A 94 3.33 -10.85 17.54
CA GLN A 94 2.48 -10.82 16.37
C GLN A 94 1.25 -9.93 16.54
N GLN A 95 0.58 -10.00 17.69
CA GLN A 95 -0.60 -9.19 17.93
C GLN A 95 -0.26 -7.70 17.93
N LYS A 96 0.80 -7.33 18.62
CA LYS A 96 1.21 -5.92 18.68
C LYS A 96 1.66 -5.42 17.31
N PHE A 97 2.38 -6.27 16.59
CA PHE A 97 2.85 -5.91 15.25
C PHE A 97 1.68 -5.57 14.34
N TYR A 98 0.70 -6.47 14.24
CA TYR A 98 -0.42 -6.26 13.33
C TYR A 98 -1.35 -5.15 13.80
N LYS A 99 -1.49 -4.96 15.12
CA LYS A 99 -2.29 -3.85 15.62
C LYS A 99 -1.70 -2.51 15.17
N LYS A 100 -0.39 -2.35 15.30
CA LYS A 100 0.27 -1.12 14.89
C LYS A 100 0.21 -0.94 13.37
N LEU A 101 0.47 -2.00 12.63
CA LEU A 101 0.42 -1.97 11.17
C LEU A 101 -0.97 -1.53 10.69
N LEU A 102 -2.01 -2.16 11.21
CA LEU A 102 -3.38 -1.86 10.83
C LEU A 102 -3.81 -0.46 11.22
N ASN A 103 -3.44 0.00 12.42
CA ASN A 103 -3.79 1.36 12.84
C ASN A 103 -3.24 2.39 11.86
N THR A 104 -1.98 2.24 11.48
CA THR A 104 -1.37 3.14 10.51
C THR A 104 -2.02 3.02 9.14
N ALA A 105 -2.23 1.78 8.68
CA ALA A 105 -2.79 1.52 7.36
C ALA A 105 -4.21 2.07 7.22
N ILE A 106 -5.06 1.85 8.22
CA ILE A 106 -6.43 2.32 8.18
C ILE A 106 -6.49 3.84 8.13
N LYS A 107 -5.71 4.50 8.99
CA LYS A 107 -5.66 5.95 9.03
C LYS A 107 -5.23 6.52 7.68
N ARG A 108 -4.19 5.95 7.09
CA ARG A 108 -3.67 6.44 5.81
C ARG A 108 -4.63 6.18 4.67
N PHE A 109 -5.28 5.01 4.66
CA PHE A 109 -6.23 4.71 3.60
C PHE A 109 -7.47 5.59 3.70
N ASP A 110 -7.95 5.86 4.90
CA ASP A 110 -9.06 6.80 5.10
C ASP A 110 -8.71 8.16 4.52
N ALA A 111 -7.49 8.65 4.77
CA ALA A 111 -7.06 9.93 4.23
C ALA A 111 -6.97 9.89 2.70
N HIS A 112 -6.52 8.77 2.15
CA HIS A 112 -6.44 8.60 0.70
C HIS A 112 -7.82 8.64 0.05
N LEU A 113 -8.78 7.95 0.65
CA LEU A 113 -10.15 7.95 0.12
C LEU A 113 -10.77 9.34 0.17
N GLN A 114 -10.50 10.09 1.26
CA GLN A 114 -10.97 11.46 1.35
C GLN A 114 -10.36 12.34 0.27
N LYS A 115 -9.09 12.15 -0.01
CA LYS A 115 -8.41 12.87 -1.08
C LYS A 115 -9.04 12.57 -2.44
N ASN A 116 -9.40 11.31 -2.69
CA ASN A 116 -10.08 10.92 -3.92
C ASN A 116 -11.42 11.64 -4.07
N VAL A 117 -12.18 11.74 -2.99
CA VAL A 117 -13.47 12.46 -3.02
C VAL A 117 -13.27 13.91 -3.39
N LEU A 118 -12.26 14.57 -2.81
CA LEU A 118 -11.97 15.97 -3.14
C LEU A 118 -11.58 16.15 -4.59
N ILE A 119 -10.80 15.23 -5.13
CA ILE A 119 -10.40 15.29 -6.53
C ILE A 119 -11.61 15.12 -7.45
N GLU A 120 -12.50 14.20 -7.13
CA GLU A 120 -13.72 14.01 -7.91
C GLU A 120 -14.59 15.28 -7.90
N GLN A 121 -14.72 15.92 -6.74
CA GLN A 121 -15.48 17.13 -6.61
C GLN A 121 -14.87 18.25 -7.46
N GLN A 122 -13.55 18.36 -7.47
CA GLN A 122 -12.88 19.33 -8.34
C GLN A 122 -13.10 19.01 -9.80
N ALA A 123 -13.07 17.74 -10.16
CA ALA A 123 -13.29 17.30 -11.52
C ALA A 123 -14.69 17.68 -12.00
N LEU A 124 -15.69 17.56 -11.13
CA LEU A 124 -17.04 17.98 -11.45
C LEU A 124 -17.16 19.49 -11.54
N GLY A 125 -16.33 20.21 -10.79
CA GLY A 125 -16.32 21.65 -10.80
C GLY A 125 -15.55 22.29 -11.94
N GLY A 126 -14.93 21.51 -12.81
CA GLY A 126 -14.39 22.03 -14.06
C GLY A 126 -12.90 22.23 -14.22
N SER A 127 -11.98 22.08 -13.42
CA SER A 127 -10.57 22.30 -13.78
C SER A 127 -9.62 21.42 -13.01
N LYS A 128 -9.49 20.22 -13.45
CA LYS A 128 -8.85 19.27 -12.63
C LYS A 128 -7.91 18.33 -13.23
N GLU A 129 -7.66 18.43 -14.47
CA GLU A 129 -6.70 17.54 -15.10
C GLU A 129 -5.32 17.68 -14.51
N LYS A 130 -4.96 18.90 -14.10
CA LYS A 130 -3.67 19.11 -13.47
C LYS A 130 -3.51 18.31 -12.20
N SER A 131 -4.53 18.30 -11.38
CA SER A 131 -4.47 17.57 -10.11
C SER A 131 -4.30 16.08 -10.33
N LEU A 132 -5.02 15.55 -11.30
CA LEU A 132 -4.91 14.13 -11.62
C LEU A 132 -3.51 13.75 -12.10
N LYS A 133 -2.93 14.61 -12.94
CA LYS A 133 -1.57 14.37 -13.44
C LYS A 133 -0.57 14.35 -12.30
N ASN A 134 -0.69 15.28 -11.37
CA ASN A 134 0.23 15.36 -10.25
C ASN A 134 0.17 14.11 -9.38
N LEU A 135 -1.01 13.56 -9.18
CA LEU A 135 -1.14 12.35 -8.40
C LEU A 135 -0.44 11.17 -9.03
N LYS A 136 -0.43 11.10 -10.34
CA LYS A 136 0.16 9.97 -11.04
C LYS A 136 1.68 9.95 -11.03
N LYS A 137 2.31 10.99 -10.54
CA LYS A 137 3.76 11.06 -10.54
C LYS A 137 4.42 10.46 -9.33
N LYS A 138 3.64 10.04 -8.36
CA LYS A 138 4.22 9.37 -7.21
C LYS A 138 4.82 8.07 -7.65
N ARG A 139 6.02 7.84 -7.37
CA ARG A 139 6.78 6.62 -7.64
C ARG A 139 8.00 6.88 -8.43
#